data_536a7ae27980cfe102227663f6c540a7
#
_entry.id   536a7ae27980cfe102227663f6c540a7
#
_cell.length_a   1.000
_cell.length_b   1.000
_cell.length_c   1.000
_cell.angle_alpha   90.00
_cell.angle_beta   90.00
_cell.angle_gamma   90.00
#
_symmetry.space_group_name_H-M   'P 1'
#
loop_
_entity.id
_entity.type
_entity.pdbx_description
1 polymer ?
#
loop_
_entity_poly.entity_id
_entity_poly.type
_entity_poly.pdbx_seq_one_letter_code
_entity_poly.pdbx_strand_id
1 'polypeptide(L)'
;MEQEIQQTGIIAQTEQYVERFIMENIDDTFVFHDFEHTRNVVESVIEIGQAHDLSENELEILQLAAWFHDTGYDQGPLGHEQRSALYAEEFLTEKNYPAENVDQVKACILATKVPQQPQNTLEGTLCDADLSHIGKKSYWARTGKLRHEMALNKNIIMSEYEWIEFELNFLREHSFHTKYASNLYESKKQKHMLQLYKQKSRINPSEEIPLNLIKKKKKKVNAKDQDMTSARLGRGVETMYRTTYRTHVNLSSIADNKANIMLSINAIIISIVVSSLVPKFTTNEYLIIPTCILLIVCLIAVVFATLSTRPKVTEGKFTREDIEKKRSNLLFFGNYYNMEIKDFHWGMMEMIKDSDFLYSSMTRDLYFLGKVLAQKYKYLSICYSVFMYGLIVSVIAFAISFFN
;
A
#
# COMPACT_ATOMS: atom_id res chain seq x y z
N MET A 1 -25.26 8.10 31.82
CA MET A 1 -24.44 8.29 30.58
C MET A 1 -23.79 9.68 30.51
N GLU A 2 -24.47 10.78 30.82
CA GLU A 2 -23.83 12.13 30.89
C GLU A 2 -22.93 12.34 32.11
N GLN A 3 -23.07 11.59 33.18
CA GLN A 3 -22.24 11.72 34.40
C GLN A 3 -20.94 10.89 34.38
N GLU A 4 -20.79 9.91 33.46
CA GLU A 4 -19.54 9.16 33.30
C GLU A 4 -18.52 9.87 32.39
N ILE A 5 -18.98 10.81 31.52
CA ILE A 5 -18.12 11.57 30.59
C ILE A 5 -17.32 12.66 31.31
N GLN A 6 -17.74 13.08 32.50
CA GLN A 6 -17.05 14.12 33.28
C GLN A 6 -15.78 13.68 34.05
N GLN A 7 -15.42 12.39 34.02
CA GLN A 7 -14.23 11.85 34.71
C GLN A 7 -13.05 11.51 33.77
N THR A 8 -13.20 11.64 32.46
CA THR A 8 -12.07 11.44 31.53
C THR A 8 -11.30 12.75 31.37
N GLY A 9 -9.94 12.72 31.56
CA GLY A 9 -9.10 13.88 31.37
C GLY A 9 -9.18 14.45 29.94
N ILE A 10 -8.79 15.71 29.75
CA ILE A 10 -8.91 16.43 28.47
C ILE A 10 -8.27 15.67 27.31
N ILE A 11 -7.15 14.99 27.52
CA ILE A 11 -6.45 14.18 26.52
C ILE A 11 -7.36 13.05 25.99
N ALA A 12 -8.03 12.30 26.88
CA ALA A 12 -8.91 11.20 26.46
C ALA A 12 -10.15 11.70 25.73
N GLN A 13 -10.70 12.88 26.12
CA GLN A 13 -11.80 13.50 25.37
C GLN A 13 -11.34 13.95 23.99
N THR A 14 -10.13 14.48 23.86
CA THR A 14 -9.53 14.88 22.60
C THR A 14 -9.30 13.69 21.68
N GLU A 15 -8.75 12.58 22.20
CA GLU A 15 -8.56 11.34 21.43
C GLU A 15 -9.88 10.86 20.83
N GLN A 16 -10.93 10.75 21.64
CA GLN A 16 -12.26 10.32 21.16
C GLN A 16 -12.86 11.27 20.12
N TYR A 17 -12.68 12.59 20.33
CA TYR A 17 -13.15 13.59 19.38
C TYR A 17 -12.42 13.47 18.04
N VAL A 18 -11.09 13.42 18.07
CA VAL A 18 -10.25 13.37 16.86
C VAL A 18 -10.45 12.05 16.11
N GLU A 19 -10.55 10.91 16.82
CA GLU A 19 -10.85 9.62 16.19
C GLU A 19 -12.14 9.67 15.40
N ARG A 20 -13.21 10.18 16.01
CA ARG A 20 -14.51 10.35 15.34
C ARG A 20 -14.42 11.33 14.20
N PHE A 21 -13.76 12.48 14.41
CA PHE A 21 -13.61 13.52 13.40
C PHE A 21 -12.91 12.99 12.15
N ILE A 22 -11.81 12.27 12.31
CA ILE A 22 -11.07 11.66 11.19
C ILE A 22 -11.96 10.66 10.45
N MET A 23 -12.67 9.78 11.17
CA MET A 23 -13.54 8.76 10.54
C MET A 23 -14.73 9.37 9.78
N GLU A 24 -15.26 10.49 10.23
CA GLU A 24 -16.47 11.08 9.65
C GLU A 24 -16.16 12.13 8.56
N ASN A 25 -15.01 12.81 8.61
CA ASN A 25 -14.76 14.00 7.80
C ASN A 25 -13.55 13.88 6.88
N ILE A 26 -12.59 12.96 7.13
CA ILE A 26 -11.42 12.79 6.27
C ILE A 26 -11.69 11.66 5.27
N ASP A 27 -11.48 11.95 3.98
CA ASP A 27 -11.71 10.98 2.90
C ASP A 27 -10.73 9.80 2.99
N ASP A 28 -11.22 8.58 2.74
CA ASP A 28 -10.46 7.33 2.78
C ASP A 28 -9.25 7.31 1.82
N THR A 29 -9.13 8.25 0.91
CA THR A 29 -7.97 8.43 0.04
C THR A 29 -6.75 8.99 0.75
N PHE A 30 -6.92 9.59 1.94
CA PHE A 30 -5.82 10.04 2.81
C PHE A 30 -5.26 8.89 3.65
N VAL A 31 -4.65 7.91 2.97
CA VAL A 31 -4.16 6.67 3.58
C VAL A 31 -2.87 6.83 4.40
N PHE A 32 -2.16 7.95 4.25
CA PHE A 32 -0.99 8.31 5.06
C PHE A 32 -1.39 9.13 6.28
N HIS A 33 -2.23 10.17 6.11
CA HIS A 33 -2.73 11.05 7.17
C HIS A 33 -3.97 10.42 7.83
N ASP A 34 -3.79 9.20 8.34
CA ASP A 34 -4.80 8.37 8.99
C ASP A 34 -4.71 8.47 10.53
N PHE A 35 -5.72 7.98 11.24
CA PHE A 35 -5.72 7.94 12.70
C PHE A 35 -4.52 7.19 13.30
N GLU A 36 -3.99 6.17 12.59
CA GLU A 36 -2.78 5.47 13.01
C GLU A 36 -1.56 6.40 12.99
N HIS A 37 -1.46 7.31 12.00
CA HIS A 37 -0.41 8.34 11.98
C HIS A 37 -0.51 9.23 13.20
N THR A 38 -1.66 9.83 13.42
CA THR A 38 -1.91 10.75 14.55
C THR A 38 -1.53 10.11 15.88
N ARG A 39 -1.96 8.87 16.12
CA ARG A 39 -1.61 8.12 17.34
C ARG A 39 -0.11 7.90 17.48
N ASN A 40 0.59 7.54 16.39
CA ASN A 40 2.04 7.38 16.39
C ASN A 40 2.79 8.69 16.69
N VAL A 41 2.23 9.83 16.25
CA VAL A 41 2.77 11.16 16.57
C VAL A 41 2.59 11.47 18.06
N VAL A 42 1.42 11.19 18.64
CA VAL A 42 1.15 11.33 20.08
C VAL A 42 2.14 10.49 20.91
N GLU A 43 2.36 9.22 20.55
CA GLU A 43 3.34 8.37 21.23
C GLU A 43 4.76 8.97 21.14
N SER A 44 5.11 9.57 19.99
CA SER A 44 6.42 10.15 19.75
C SER A 44 6.64 11.45 20.51
N VAL A 45 5.62 12.32 20.68
CA VAL A 45 5.75 13.53 21.50
C VAL A 45 5.95 13.19 22.96
N ILE A 46 5.32 12.13 23.48
CA ILE A 46 5.53 11.65 24.85
C ILE A 46 6.97 11.17 25.01
N GLU A 47 7.47 10.33 24.09
CA GLU A 47 8.84 9.80 24.12
C GLU A 47 9.88 10.93 24.10
N ILE A 48 9.74 11.88 23.16
CA ILE A 48 10.70 12.98 22.98
C ILE A 48 10.58 13.98 24.12
N GLY A 49 9.36 14.34 24.54
CA GLY A 49 9.10 15.32 25.57
C GLY A 49 9.60 14.89 26.96
N GLN A 50 9.39 13.62 27.31
CA GLN A 50 9.93 13.04 28.55
C GLN A 50 11.47 13.09 28.59
N ALA A 51 12.12 12.88 27.45
CA ALA A 51 13.57 12.93 27.34
C ALA A 51 14.15 14.36 27.38
N HIS A 52 13.30 15.39 27.31
CA HIS A 52 13.63 16.79 27.44
C HIS A 52 13.22 17.38 28.80
N ASP A 53 12.81 16.53 29.77
CA ASP A 53 12.38 16.94 31.11
C ASP A 53 11.25 18.01 31.07
N LEU A 54 10.34 17.91 30.06
CA LEU A 54 9.20 18.82 29.97
C LEU A 54 8.23 18.59 31.13
N SER A 55 7.61 19.67 31.59
CA SER A 55 6.60 19.63 32.66
C SER A 55 5.34 18.86 32.19
N GLU A 56 4.53 18.41 33.15
CA GLU A 56 3.25 17.74 32.85
C GLU A 56 2.34 18.62 32.00
N ASN A 57 2.30 19.94 32.25
CA ASN A 57 1.51 20.88 31.46
C ASN A 57 2.03 20.99 29.99
N GLU A 58 3.35 21.06 29.81
CA GLU A 58 3.94 21.10 28.47
C GLU A 58 3.71 19.79 27.70
N LEU A 59 3.78 18.64 28.38
CA LEU A 59 3.44 17.34 27.78
C LEU A 59 1.96 17.24 27.42
N GLU A 60 1.06 17.81 28.21
CA GLU A 60 -0.38 17.86 27.89
C GLU A 60 -0.62 18.73 26.65
N ILE A 61 -0.03 19.92 26.59
CA ILE A 61 -0.10 20.81 25.41
C ILE A 61 0.38 20.08 24.15
N LEU A 62 1.51 19.39 24.22
CA LEU A 62 2.06 18.64 23.09
C LEU A 62 1.17 17.49 22.64
N GLN A 63 0.59 16.75 23.58
CA GLN A 63 -0.35 15.67 23.25
C GLN A 63 -1.60 16.21 22.56
N LEU A 64 -2.17 17.31 23.07
CA LEU A 64 -3.31 17.98 22.44
C LEU A 64 -2.97 18.47 21.03
N ALA A 65 -1.81 19.12 20.85
CA ALA A 65 -1.35 19.56 19.54
C ALA A 65 -1.12 18.38 18.58
N ALA A 66 -0.56 17.27 19.06
CA ALA A 66 -0.34 16.07 18.28
C ALA A 66 -1.65 15.39 17.85
N TRP A 67 -2.68 15.38 18.69
CA TRP A 67 -4.00 14.88 18.31
C TRP A 67 -4.61 15.70 17.17
N PHE A 68 -4.52 17.02 17.21
CA PHE A 68 -5.18 17.89 16.25
C PHE A 68 -4.39 18.17 14.97
N HIS A 69 -3.07 17.95 14.89
CA HIS A 69 -2.19 18.53 13.87
C HIS A 69 -2.63 18.27 12.41
N ASP A 70 -3.27 17.15 12.15
CA ASP A 70 -3.71 16.74 10.81
C ASP A 70 -5.25 16.74 10.62
N THR A 71 -6.03 17.18 11.60
CA THR A 71 -7.51 17.21 11.47
C THR A 71 -7.99 18.07 10.30
N GLY A 72 -7.21 19.07 9.91
CA GLY A 72 -7.51 19.94 8.77
C GLY A 72 -7.41 19.29 7.38
N TYR A 73 -7.08 18.02 7.28
CA TYR A 73 -7.12 17.27 6.01
C TYR A 73 -8.54 17.03 5.49
N ASP A 74 -9.57 17.30 6.26
CA ASP A 74 -10.98 17.25 5.85
C ASP A 74 -11.28 18.04 4.57
N GLN A 75 -10.57 19.15 4.35
CA GLN A 75 -10.67 20.00 3.15
C GLN A 75 -9.41 19.89 2.26
N GLY A 76 -8.62 18.85 2.44
CA GLY A 76 -7.41 18.59 1.65
C GLY A 76 -6.14 19.22 2.23
N PRO A 77 -4.98 18.97 1.57
CA PRO A 77 -3.67 19.26 2.14
C PRO A 77 -3.31 20.74 2.23
N LEU A 78 -3.91 21.62 1.40
CA LEU A 78 -3.53 23.03 1.38
C LEU A 78 -4.10 23.77 2.59
N GLY A 79 -3.23 24.28 3.47
CA GLY A 79 -3.61 25.02 4.65
C GLY A 79 -4.26 24.16 5.74
N HIS A 80 -3.97 22.86 5.77
CA HIS A 80 -4.49 21.97 6.79
C HIS A 80 -4.00 22.34 8.18
N GLU A 81 -2.79 22.84 8.34
CA GLU A 81 -2.25 23.25 9.64
C GLU A 81 -3.05 24.40 10.25
N GLN A 82 -3.46 25.37 9.43
CA GLN A 82 -4.31 26.48 9.87
C GLN A 82 -5.71 25.99 10.30
N ARG A 83 -6.31 25.08 9.55
CA ARG A 83 -7.62 24.49 9.90
C ARG A 83 -7.50 23.63 11.16
N SER A 84 -6.47 22.79 11.25
CA SER A 84 -6.18 22.00 12.44
C SER A 84 -6.05 22.87 13.70
N ALA A 85 -5.35 23.99 13.60
CA ALA A 85 -5.22 24.94 14.70
C ALA A 85 -6.54 25.59 15.11
N LEU A 86 -7.45 25.88 14.14
CA LEU A 86 -8.80 26.39 14.40
C LEU A 86 -9.66 25.33 15.09
N TYR A 87 -9.66 24.10 14.62
CA TYR A 87 -10.43 23.01 15.25
C TYR A 87 -9.95 22.72 16.67
N ALA A 88 -8.64 22.78 16.91
CA ALA A 88 -8.11 22.69 18.26
C ALA A 88 -8.58 23.84 19.17
N GLU A 89 -8.54 25.07 18.68
CA GLU A 89 -9.01 26.25 19.41
C GLU A 89 -10.51 26.13 19.75
N GLU A 90 -11.34 25.79 18.80
CA GLU A 90 -12.79 25.63 19.00
C GLU A 90 -13.09 24.59 20.06
N PHE A 91 -12.51 23.38 19.92
CA PHE A 91 -12.72 22.30 20.87
C PHE A 91 -12.21 22.64 22.28
N LEU A 92 -10.99 23.14 22.40
CA LEU A 92 -10.36 23.42 23.69
C LEU A 92 -11.06 24.59 24.40
N THR A 93 -11.52 25.60 23.66
CA THR A 93 -12.31 26.71 24.22
C THR A 93 -13.66 26.23 24.75
N GLU A 94 -14.35 25.34 24.01
CA GLU A 94 -15.58 24.69 24.48
C GLU A 94 -15.39 23.92 25.80
N LYS A 95 -14.21 23.31 25.96
CA LYS A 95 -13.83 22.59 27.18
C LYS A 95 -13.30 23.49 28.31
N ASN A 96 -13.30 24.82 28.12
CA ASN A 96 -12.77 25.80 29.06
C ASN A 96 -11.27 25.57 29.40
N TYR A 97 -10.50 25.09 28.42
CA TYR A 97 -9.04 24.92 28.57
C TYR A 97 -8.37 26.30 28.65
N PRO A 98 -7.26 26.47 29.43
CA PRO A 98 -6.63 27.76 29.62
C PRO A 98 -6.21 28.41 28.30
N ALA A 99 -6.61 29.67 28.05
CA ALA A 99 -6.38 30.34 26.77
C ALA A 99 -4.90 30.43 26.38
N GLU A 100 -3.99 30.64 27.35
CA GLU A 100 -2.56 30.65 27.11
C GLU A 100 -2.04 29.30 26.58
N ASN A 101 -2.57 28.19 27.10
CA ASN A 101 -2.22 26.86 26.65
C ASN A 101 -2.81 26.57 25.26
N VAL A 102 -4.03 27.06 24.96
CA VAL A 102 -4.64 26.97 23.62
C VAL A 102 -3.73 27.63 22.58
N ASP A 103 -3.21 28.82 22.88
CA ASP A 103 -2.30 29.53 21.97
C ASP A 103 -1.00 28.72 21.73
N GLN A 104 -0.49 28.02 22.75
CA GLN A 104 0.69 27.15 22.61
C GLN A 104 0.36 25.91 21.77
N VAL A 105 -0.81 25.28 21.95
CA VAL A 105 -1.27 24.15 21.11
C VAL A 105 -1.33 24.58 19.64
N LYS A 106 -1.95 25.75 19.36
CA LYS A 106 -2.04 26.29 18.00
C LYS A 106 -0.65 26.57 17.40
N ALA A 107 0.26 27.17 18.16
CA ALA A 107 1.62 27.45 17.72
C ALA A 107 2.36 26.15 17.34
N CYS A 108 2.26 25.11 18.16
CA CYS A 108 2.84 23.80 17.87
C CYS A 108 2.27 23.20 16.57
N ILE A 109 0.95 23.25 16.38
CA ILE A 109 0.32 22.75 15.15
C ILE A 109 0.83 23.51 13.91
N LEU A 110 0.86 24.84 13.98
CA LEU A 110 1.32 25.67 12.85
C LEU A 110 2.79 25.45 12.50
N ALA A 111 3.62 25.06 13.47
CA ALA A 111 5.04 24.78 13.27
C ALA A 111 5.30 23.50 12.46
N THR A 112 4.33 22.59 12.33
CA THR A 112 4.47 21.36 11.54
C THR A 112 4.48 21.63 10.04
N LYS A 113 4.07 22.83 9.60
CA LYS A 113 4.08 23.23 8.20
C LYS A 113 5.45 23.10 7.57
N VAL A 114 5.52 22.34 6.48
CA VAL A 114 6.80 22.10 5.75
C VAL A 114 7.08 23.27 4.78
N PRO A 115 8.29 23.87 4.76
CA PRO A 115 9.45 23.55 5.59
C PRO A 115 9.27 23.98 7.06
N GLN A 116 9.49 23.06 7.99
CA GLN A 116 9.29 23.29 9.43
C GLN A 116 10.25 24.34 9.97
N GLN A 117 9.75 25.29 10.77
CA GLN A 117 10.53 26.37 11.37
C GLN A 117 10.12 26.61 12.83
N PRO A 118 10.31 25.64 13.74
CA PRO A 118 9.92 25.78 15.13
C PRO A 118 10.74 26.89 15.85
N GLN A 119 10.09 27.63 16.73
CA GLN A 119 10.67 28.75 17.46
C GLN A 119 11.13 28.37 18.89
N ASN A 120 10.65 27.24 19.40
CA ASN A 120 10.93 26.79 20.76
C ASN A 120 10.98 25.25 20.82
N THR A 121 11.27 24.71 22.01
CA THR A 121 11.40 23.27 22.24
C THR A 121 10.07 22.49 22.02
N LEU A 122 8.94 23.08 22.42
CA LEU A 122 7.62 22.44 22.26
C LEU A 122 7.30 22.24 20.77
N GLU A 123 7.40 23.32 20.00
CA GLU A 123 7.20 23.27 18.55
C GLU A 123 8.16 22.28 17.87
N GLY A 124 9.46 22.32 18.27
CA GLY A 124 10.46 21.40 17.74
C GLY A 124 10.17 19.93 18.08
N THR A 125 9.61 19.69 19.27
CA THR A 125 9.21 18.34 19.69
C THR A 125 8.07 17.78 18.84
N LEU A 126 7.04 18.58 18.56
CA LEU A 126 5.94 18.14 17.67
C LEU A 126 6.42 17.95 16.24
N CYS A 127 7.24 18.85 15.70
CA CYS A 127 7.84 18.70 14.36
C CYS A 127 8.64 17.41 14.23
N ASP A 128 9.47 17.08 15.22
CA ASP A 128 10.26 15.85 15.24
C ASP A 128 9.39 14.59 15.40
N ALA A 129 8.33 14.69 16.17
CA ALA A 129 7.38 13.60 16.41
C ALA A 129 6.62 13.24 15.14
N ASP A 130 6.09 14.23 14.44
CA ASP A 130 5.37 14.09 13.18
C ASP A 130 6.25 13.35 12.14
N LEU A 131 7.48 13.79 11.96
CA LEU A 131 8.44 13.19 11.04
C LEU A 131 9.28 12.05 11.64
N SER A 132 8.96 11.57 12.84
CA SER A 132 9.71 10.49 13.51
C SER A 132 9.77 9.19 12.67
N HIS A 133 8.78 8.94 11.84
CA HIS A 133 8.70 7.76 10.96
C HIS A 133 9.90 7.64 10.00
N ILE A 134 10.53 8.77 9.58
CA ILE A 134 11.71 8.75 8.70
C ILE A 134 12.95 8.14 9.37
N GLY A 135 12.99 8.12 10.71
CA GLY A 135 14.01 7.45 11.51
C GLY A 135 13.56 6.15 12.17
N LYS A 136 12.36 5.64 11.89
CA LYS A 136 11.80 4.40 12.47
C LYS A 136 11.84 3.24 11.47
N LYS A 137 11.56 2.02 11.93
CA LYS A 137 11.44 0.83 11.08
C LYS A 137 10.23 0.88 10.13
N SER A 138 9.23 1.66 10.49
CA SER A 138 7.99 1.87 9.73
C SER A 138 8.19 2.74 8.48
N TYR A 139 9.35 3.36 8.27
CA TYR A 139 9.64 4.23 7.13
C TYR A 139 9.12 3.72 5.80
N TRP A 140 9.51 2.51 5.40
CA TRP A 140 9.13 1.94 4.09
C TRP A 140 7.63 1.71 3.93
N ALA A 141 6.94 1.36 5.01
CA ALA A 141 5.49 1.19 4.98
C ALA A 141 4.78 2.56 4.90
N ARG A 142 5.25 3.53 5.69
CA ARG A 142 4.66 4.88 5.75
C ARG A 142 4.88 5.65 4.44
N THR A 143 6.10 5.66 3.92
CA THR A 143 6.41 6.34 2.65
C THR A 143 5.70 5.69 1.45
N GLY A 144 5.45 4.37 1.50
CA GLY A 144 4.59 3.69 0.53
C GLY A 144 3.12 4.16 0.57
N LYS A 145 2.56 4.39 1.78
CA LYS A 145 1.24 5.01 1.96
C LYS A 145 1.22 6.44 1.41
N LEU A 146 2.25 7.25 1.69
CA LEU A 146 2.34 8.62 1.17
C LEU A 146 2.35 8.67 -0.37
N ARG A 147 3.15 7.81 -1.00
CA ARG A 147 3.17 7.71 -2.47
C ARG A 147 1.78 7.35 -3.03
N HIS A 148 1.09 6.43 -2.38
CA HIS A 148 -0.26 6.03 -2.77
C HIS A 148 -1.26 7.16 -2.61
N GLU A 149 -1.23 7.88 -1.50
CA GLU A 149 -2.05 9.04 -1.23
C GLU A 149 -1.84 10.16 -2.26
N MET A 150 -0.57 10.46 -2.60
CA MET A 150 -0.25 11.45 -3.65
C MET A 150 -0.81 11.06 -5.02
N ALA A 151 -0.82 9.78 -5.35
CA ALA A 151 -1.41 9.28 -6.59
C ALA A 151 -2.95 9.42 -6.59
N LEU A 152 -3.60 9.16 -5.44
CA LEU A 152 -5.06 9.25 -5.31
C LEU A 152 -5.56 10.70 -5.32
N ASN A 153 -4.94 11.57 -4.51
CA ASN A 153 -5.49 12.92 -4.24
C ASN A 153 -4.93 14.01 -5.16
N LYS A 154 -3.73 13.84 -5.70
CA LYS A 154 -3.07 14.87 -6.51
C LYS A 154 -2.88 14.45 -7.96
N ASN A 155 -3.32 13.26 -8.36
CA ASN A 155 -3.00 12.64 -9.66
C ASN A 155 -1.48 12.64 -9.97
N ILE A 156 -0.63 12.66 -8.94
CA ILE A 156 0.81 12.66 -9.09
C ILE A 156 1.27 11.20 -9.15
N ILE A 157 1.46 10.70 -10.36
CA ILE A 157 2.00 9.36 -10.60
C ILE A 157 3.49 9.51 -10.91
N MET A 158 4.32 9.17 -9.92
CA MET A 158 5.77 9.19 -10.07
C MET A 158 6.28 7.80 -10.48
N SER A 159 7.21 7.78 -11.44
CA SER A 159 8.04 6.59 -11.70
C SER A 159 8.84 6.22 -10.44
N GLU A 160 9.43 5.02 -10.42
CA GLU A 160 10.27 4.59 -9.29
C GLU A 160 11.47 5.53 -9.08
N TYR A 161 12.08 5.99 -10.17
CA TYR A 161 13.20 6.93 -10.12
C TYR A 161 12.79 8.29 -9.54
N GLU A 162 11.70 8.87 -10.02
CA GLU A 162 11.18 10.17 -9.55
C GLU A 162 10.78 10.10 -8.08
N TRP A 163 10.18 8.98 -7.65
CA TRP A 163 9.84 8.76 -6.24
C TRP A 163 11.08 8.71 -5.35
N ILE A 164 12.11 7.96 -5.77
CA ILE A 164 13.38 7.90 -5.02
C ILE A 164 14.05 9.28 -4.94
N GLU A 165 14.01 10.06 -5.99
CA GLU A 165 14.52 11.45 -6.01
C GLU A 165 13.75 12.34 -5.03
N PHE A 166 12.42 12.27 -5.05
CA PHE A 166 11.55 13.00 -4.15
C PHE A 166 11.89 12.68 -2.68
N GLU A 167 11.95 11.40 -2.33
CA GLU A 167 12.31 10.93 -0.99
C GLU A 167 13.73 11.38 -0.57
N LEU A 168 14.70 11.24 -1.46
CA LEU A 168 16.09 11.65 -1.19
C LEU A 168 16.21 13.16 -0.96
N ASN A 169 15.49 13.99 -1.72
CA ASN A 169 15.49 15.43 -1.57
C ASN A 169 14.89 15.80 -0.22
N PHE A 170 13.72 15.26 0.12
CA PHE A 170 13.09 15.47 1.42
C PHE A 170 14.02 15.08 2.58
N LEU A 171 14.61 13.87 2.54
CA LEU A 171 15.48 13.39 3.61
C LEU A 171 16.80 14.20 3.73
N ARG A 172 17.29 14.81 2.66
CA ARG A 172 18.47 15.68 2.68
C ARG A 172 18.19 17.04 3.32
N GLU A 173 17.06 17.64 2.99
CA GLU A 173 16.65 18.96 3.49
C GLU A 173 16.19 18.90 4.93
N HIS A 174 15.57 17.81 5.34
CA HIS A 174 15.10 17.62 6.70
C HIS A 174 16.25 17.43 7.70
N SER A 175 16.16 18.10 8.85
CA SER A 175 16.98 17.86 10.04
C SER A 175 16.08 17.84 11.27
N PHE A 176 16.37 16.94 12.22
CA PHE A 176 15.66 16.96 13.50
C PHE A 176 16.02 18.20 14.32
N HIS A 177 15.03 18.79 14.96
CA HIS A 177 15.14 20.04 15.71
C HIS A 177 15.63 19.82 17.15
N THR A 178 15.22 18.69 17.76
CA THR A 178 15.62 18.36 19.13
C THR A 178 16.85 17.45 19.15
N LYS A 179 17.68 17.62 20.18
CA LYS A 179 18.88 16.79 20.35
C LYS A 179 18.55 15.31 20.55
N TYR A 180 17.46 15.02 21.25
CA TYR A 180 17.03 13.64 21.51
C TYR A 180 16.60 12.95 20.20
N ALA A 181 15.71 13.56 19.45
CA ALA A 181 15.24 13.01 18.18
C ALA A 181 16.39 12.85 17.17
N SER A 182 17.31 13.81 17.10
CA SER A 182 18.50 13.70 16.27
C SER A 182 19.37 12.49 16.66
N ASN A 183 19.62 12.28 17.95
CA ASN A 183 20.38 11.12 18.43
C ASN A 183 19.68 9.78 18.14
N LEU A 184 18.35 9.75 18.28
CA LEU A 184 17.56 8.53 18.15
C LEU A 184 17.30 8.14 16.68
N TYR A 185 16.98 9.12 15.85
CA TYR A 185 16.43 8.89 14.51
C TYR A 185 17.45 9.09 13.38
N GLU A 186 18.44 10.01 13.52
CA GLU A 186 19.33 10.37 12.41
C GLU A 186 20.13 9.18 11.85
N SER A 187 20.61 8.29 12.72
CA SER A 187 21.36 7.10 12.28
C SER A 187 20.53 6.16 11.39
N LYS A 188 19.22 6.05 11.63
CA LYS A 188 18.32 5.23 10.82
C LYS A 188 17.90 5.95 9.54
N LYS A 189 17.61 7.25 9.61
CA LYS A 189 17.37 8.12 8.46
C LYS A 189 18.51 8.00 7.45
N GLN A 190 19.77 8.13 7.88
CA GLN A 190 20.93 7.94 7.01
C GLN A 190 21.00 6.53 6.38
N LYS A 191 20.56 5.48 7.10
CA LYS A 191 20.48 4.14 6.53
C LYS A 191 19.40 4.03 5.46
N HIS A 192 18.25 4.68 5.64
CA HIS A 192 17.20 4.74 4.64
C HIS A 192 17.69 5.50 3.39
N MET A 193 18.35 6.65 3.56
CA MET A 193 18.97 7.37 2.45
C MET A 193 19.97 6.50 1.69
N LEU A 194 20.84 5.77 2.38
CA LEU A 194 21.80 4.86 1.73
C LEU A 194 21.08 3.76 0.93
N GLN A 195 19.95 3.26 1.41
CA GLN A 195 19.15 2.25 0.69
C GLN A 195 18.50 2.86 -0.55
N LEU A 196 17.95 4.08 -0.46
CA LEU A 196 17.41 4.81 -1.61
C LEU A 196 18.48 5.08 -2.67
N TYR A 197 19.68 5.53 -2.28
CA TYR A 197 20.81 5.69 -3.23
C TYR A 197 21.18 4.38 -3.92
N LYS A 198 21.18 3.25 -3.20
CA LYS A 198 21.42 1.94 -3.81
C LYS A 198 20.32 1.52 -4.79
N GLN A 199 19.07 1.85 -4.50
CA GLN A 199 17.96 1.61 -5.43
C GLN A 199 18.10 2.50 -6.66
N LYS A 200 18.40 3.79 -6.48
CA LYS A 200 18.64 4.76 -7.55
C LYS A 200 19.76 4.30 -8.48
N SER A 201 20.92 3.90 -7.95
CA SER A 201 22.05 3.42 -8.75
C SER A 201 21.78 2.10 -9.49
N ARG A 202 20.78 1.30 -9.09
CA ARG A 202 20.33 0.13 -9.86
C ARG A 202 19.51 0.52 -11.08
N ILE A 203 18.74 1.61 -10.97
CA ILE A 203 17.94 2.16 -12.08
C ILE A 203 18.84 2.94 -13.04
N ASN A 204 19.74 3.77 -12.51
CA ASN A 204 20.69 4.55 -13.26
C ASN A 204 22.13 4.31 -12.73
N PRO A 205 22.91 3.41 -13.35
CA PRO A 205 24.25 3.06 -12.88
C PRO A 205 25.29 4.19 -12.93
N SER A 206 25.01 5.30 -13.63
CA SER A 206 25.91 6.45 -13.73
C SER A 206 25.92 7.34 -12.49
N GLU A 207 25.02 7.12 -11.54
CA GLU A 207 24.90 7.92 -10.32
C GLU A 207 25.76 7.40 -9.19
N GLU A 208 26.60 8.27 -8.65
CA GLU A 208 27.49 7.95 -7.53
C GLU A 208 26.77 8.06 -6.18
N ILE A 209 27.05 7.09 -5.31
CA ILE A 209 26.58 7.13 -3.92
C ILE A 209 27.48 8.09 -3.13
N PRO A 210 26.94 9.11 -2.43
CA PRO A 210 27.73 10.07 -1.67
C PRO A 210 28.67 9.41 -0.66
N LEU A 211 29.95 9.74 -0.71
CA LEU A 211 31.02 9.13 0.10
C LEU A 211 30.83 9.31 1.63
N ASN A 212 30.15 10.37 2.07
CA ASN A 212 29.83 10.62 3.45
C ASN A 212 28.86 9.56 4.05
N LEU A 213 28.00 8.96 3.23
CA LEU A 213 27.11 7.88 3.64
C LEU A 213 27.82 6.52 3.68
N ILE A 214 28.92 6.37 2.93
CA ILE A 214 29.70 5.13 2.83
C ILE A 214 30.75 5.02 3.94
N LYS A 215 31.33 6.12 4.41
CA LYS A 215 32.52 6.15 5.29
C LYS A 215 32.36 5.61 6.73
N LYS A 216 31.18 5.17 7.16
CA LYS A 216 30.99 4.59 8.52
C LYS A 216 31.25 3.10 8.66
N LYS A 217 31.95 2.42 7.71
CA LYS A 217 32.27 0.98 7.81
C LYS A 217 33.72 0.63 7.49
N LYS A 218 34.70 1.18 8.25
CA LYS A 218 36.00 0.51 8.44
C LYS A 218 36.26 0.35 9.95
N LYS A 219 35.50 -0.50 10.62
CA LYS A 219 35.87 -1.14 11.89
C LYS A 219 35.78 -2.64 11.66
N LYS A 220 36.92 -3.31 12.01
CA LYS A 220 37.19 -4.75 11.99
C LYS A 220 35.97 -5.66 11.88
N VAL A 221 35.91 -6.43 10.77
CA VAL A 221 34.98 -7.53 10.57
C VAL A 221 35.43 -8.67 11.48
N ASN A 222 34.78 -8.84 12.62
CA ASN A 222 34.88 -10.06 13.42
C ASN A 222 33.93 -11.11 12.85
N ALA A 223 34.23 -12.40 13.01
CA ALA A 223 33.45 -13.52 12.49
C ALA A 223 31.91 -13.44 12.82
N LYS A 224 31.52 -12.78 13.90
CA LYS A 224 30.12 -12.48 14.25
C LYS A 224 29.40 -11.55 13.26
N ASP A 225 30.12 -10.72 12.49
CA ASP A 225 29.50 -9.79 11.52
C ASP A 225 29.15 -10.48 10.18
N GLN A 226 29.81 -11.58 9.85
CA GLN A 226 29.46 -12.41 8.67
C GLN A 226 28.12 -13.12 8.89
N ASP A 227 27.87 -13.63 10.08
CA ASP A 227 26.60 -14.28 10.43
C ASP A 227 25.42 -13.30 10.47
N MET A 228 25.64 -12.09 10.96
CA MET A 228 24.63 -11.02 10.91
C MET A 228 24.35 -10.47 9.51
N THR A 229 25.31 -10.54 8.60
CA THR A 229 25.15 -10.09 7.21
C THR A 229 24.38 -11.12 6.40
N SER A 230 24.63 -12.41 6.58
CA SER A 230 23.87 -13.51 5.99
C SER A 230 22.43 -13.54 6.48
N ALA A 231 22.19 -13.33 7.78
CA ALA A 231 20.85 -13.23 8.36
C ALA A 231 20.05 -11.98 7.90
N ARG A 232 20.75 -10.89 7.53
CA ARG A 232 20.10 -9.68 6.94
C ARG A 232 19.79 -9.89 5.46
N LEU A 233 20.68 -10.56 4.73
CA LEU A 233 20.45 -10.93 3.33
C LEU A 233 19.24 -11.87 3.24
N GLY A 234 19.16 -12.88 4.10
CA GLY A 234 18.05 -13.81 4.20
C GLY A 234 16.70 -13.10 4.45
N ARG A 235 16.64 -12.16 5.40
CA ARG A 235 15.43 -11.36 5.67
C ARG A 235 15.01 -10.45 4.52
N GLY A 236 15.97 -9.88 3.78
CA GLY A 236 15.71 -9.08 2.59
C GLY A 236 15.10 -9.92 1.46
N VAL A 237 15.67 -11.10 1.24
CA VAL A 237 15.19 -12.07 0.26
C VAL A 237 13.79 -12.58 0.64
N GLU A 238 13.57 -12.95 1.90
CA GLU A 238 12.25 -13.36 2.40
C GLU A 238 11.19 -12.28 2.17
N THR A 239 11.51 -11.01 2.49
CA THR A 239 10.59 -9.88 2.29
C THR A 239 10.28 -9.68 0.80
N MET A 240 11.28 -9.78 -0.07
CA MET A 240 11.09 -9.71 -1.52
C MET A 240 10.11 -10.79 -2.01
N TYR A 241 10.34 -12.05 -1.64
CA TYR A 241 9.47 -13.15 -2.04
C TYR A 241 8.04 -12.97 -1.51
N ARG A 242 7.88 -12.60 -0.23
CA ARG A 242 6.57 -12.35 0.39
C ARG A 242 5.80 -11.25 -0.33
N THR A 243 6.47 -10.13 -0.64
CA THR A 243 5.85 -9.00 -1.33
C THR A 243 5.47 -9.38 -2.76
N THR A 244 6.38 -10.02 -3.50
CA THR A 244 6.12 -10.45 -4.88
C THR A 244 4.97 -11.46 -4.93
N TYR A 245 4.95 -12.44 -4.02
CA TYR A 245 3.87 -13.42 -3.93
C TYR A 245 2.51 -12.76 -3.67
N ARG A 246 2.44 -11.82 -2.70
CA ARG A 246 1.21 -11.05 -2.42
C ARG A 246 0.75 -10.25 -3.63
N THR A 247 1.67 -9.61 -4.34
CA THR A 247 1.36 -8.89 -5.58
C THR A 247 0.77 -9.81 -6.64
N HIS A 248 1.34 -11.01 -6.85
CA HIS A 248 0.79 -11.99 -7.78
C HIS A 248 -0.62 -12.45 -7.40
N VAL A 249 -0.86 -12.73 -6.12
CA VAL A 249 -2.20 -13.12 -5.61
C VAL A 249 -3.20 -11.99 -5.84
N ASN A 250 -2.85 -10.75 -5.51
CA ASN A 250 -3.73 -9.59 -5.72
C ASN A 250 -4.04 -9.37 -7.19
N LEU A 251 -3.04 -9.40 -8.08
CA LEU A 251 -3.25 -9.26 -9.53
C LEU A 251 -4.11 -10.38 -10.09
N SER A 252 -3.96 -11.61 -9.60
CA SER A 252 -4.83 -12.73 -9.98
C SER A 252 -6.28 -12.49 -9.53
N SER A 253 -6.48 -12.03 -8.29
CA SER A 253 -7.81 -11.69 -7.78
C SER A 253 -8.48 -10.57 -8.59
N ILE A 254 -7.73 -9.52 -8.95
CA ILE A 254 -8.23 -8.44 -9.81
C ILE A 254 -8.64 -8.97 -11.19
N ALA A 255 -7.86 -9.88 -11.79
CA ALA A 255 -8.20 -10.47 -13.06
C ALA A 255 -9.49 -11.33 -12.97
N ASP A 256 -9.62 -12.13 -11.91
CA ASP A 256 -10.81 -12.96 -11.67
C ASP A 256 -12.06 -12.09 -11.44
N ASN A 257 -11.96 -11.01 -10.66
CA ASN A 257 -13.05 -10.07 -10.43
C ASN A 257 -13.50 -9.39 -11.74
N LYS A 258 -12.56 -8.93 -12.58
CA LYS A 258 -12.87 -8.35 -13.88
C LYS A 258 -13.55 -9.35 -14.81
N ALA A 259 -13.10 -10.60 -14.82
CA ALA A 259 -13.73 -11.66 -15.61
C ALA A 259 -15.16 -11.97 -15.12
N ASN A 260 -15.38 -12.02 -13.81
CA ASN A 260 -16.71 -12.24 -13.21
C ASN A 260 -17.67 -11.09 -13.54
N ILE A 261 -17.22 -9.84 -13.55
CA ILE A 261 -18.03 -8.70 -13.99
C ILE A 261 -18.43 -8.89 -15.45
N MET A 262 -17.50 -9.27 -16.33
CA MET A 262 -17.81 -9.53 -17.74
C MET A 262 -18.79 -10.68 -17.93
N LEU A 263 -18.66 -11.77 -17.14
CA LEU A 263 -19.62 -12.88 -17.15
C LEU A 263 -21.02 -12.40 -16.76
N SER A 264 -21.13 -11.62 -15.69
CA SER A 264 -22.42 -11.09 -15.21
C SER A 264 -23.08 -10.16 -16.22
N ILE A 265 -22.33 -9.22 -16.80
CA ILE A 265 -22.85 -8.29 -17.81
C ILE A 265 -23.37 -9.05 -19.03
N ASN A 266 -22.58 -9.99 -19.56
CA ASN A 266 -22.99 -10.76 -20.74
C ASN A 266 -24.20 -11.66 -20.45
N ALA A 267 -24.28 -12.27 -19.26
CA ALA A 267 -25.42 -13.07 -18.85
C ALA A 267 -26.71 -12.22 -18.79
N ILE A 268 -26.65 -11.00 -18.26
CA ILE A 268 -27.79 -10.08 -18.21
C ILE A 268 -28.20 -9.68 -19.64
N ILE A 269 -27.26 -9.33 -20.52
CA ILE A 269 -27.54 -8.96 -21.91
C ILE A 269 -28.23 -10.13 -22.64
N ILE A 270 -27.67 -11.34 -22.54
CA ILE A 270 -28.26 -12.54 -23.15
C ILE A 270 -29.68 -12.76 -22.65
N SER A 271 -29.91 -12.65 -21.33
CA SER A 271 -31.24 -12.84 -20.75
C SER A 271 -32.26 -11.83 -21.29
N ILE A 272 -31.88 -10.53 -21.32
CA ILE A 272 -32.75 -9.45 -21.83
C ILE A 272 -33.04 -9.68 -23.34
N VAL A 273 -32.01 -9.99 -24.12
CA VAL A 273 -32.15 -10.22 -25.55
C VAL A 273 -33.09 -11.38 -25.84
N VAL A 274 -32.88 -12.52 -25.17
CA VAL A 274 -33.71 -13.72 -25.35
C VAL A 274 -35.17 -13.47 -24.93
N SER A 275 -35.38 -12.78 -23.80
CA SER A 275 -36.74 -12.52 -23.31
C SER A 275 -37.49 -11.44 -24.08
N SER A 276 -36.79 -10.39 -24.57
CA SER A 276 -37.44 -9.21 -25.14
C SER A 276 -37.42 -9.13 -26.69
N LEU A 277 -36.33 -9.63 -27.32
CA LEU A 277 -36.15 -9.52 -28.77
C LEU A 277 -36.57 -10.79 -29.52
N VAL A 278 -36.25 -11.98 -29.02
CA VAL A 278 -36.58 -13.25 -29.68
C VAL A 278 -38.09 -13.42 -29.93
N PRO A 279 -39.00 -13.08 -28.99
CA PRO A 279 -40.44 -13.15 -29.24
C PRO A 279 -40.93 -12.23 -30.36
N LYS A 280 -40.17 -11.17 -30.70
CA LYS A 280 -40.53 -10.22 -31.75
C LYS A 280 -40.08 -10.61 -33.16
N PHE A 281 -39.35 -11.70 -33.33
CA PHE A 281 -38.83 -12.14 -34.63
C PHE A 281 -39.92 -12.47 -35.62
N THR A 282 -41.09 -12.94 -35.16
CA THR A 282 -42.22 -13.25 -36.01
C THR A 282 -42.91 -12.02 -36.62
N THR A 283 -42.77 -10.85 -35.94
CA THR A 283 -43.38 -9.58 -36.37
C THR A 283 -42.36 -8.63 -36.99
N ASN A 284 -41.08 -8.79 -36.68
CA ASN A 284 -40.01 -7.87 -37.09
C ASN A 284 -38.77 -8.67 -37.51
N GLU A 285 -38.79 -9.23 -38.70
CA GLU A 285 -37.71 -10.07 -39.24
C GLU A 285 -36.37 -9.35 -39.34
N TYR A 286 -36.36 -8.02 -39.52
CA TYR A 286 -35.17 -7.22 -39.61
C TYR A 286 -34.33 -7.25 -38.31
N LEU A 287 -34.91 -7.62 -37.15
CA LEU A 287 -34.20 -7.72 -35.88
C LEU A 287 -33.37 -9.01 -35.76
N ILE A 288 -33.58 -10.01 -36.58
CA ILE A 288 -32.95 -11.33 -36.48
C ILE A 288 -31.42 -11.22 -36.59
N ILE A 289 -30.94 -10.61 -37.69
CA ILE A 289 -29.51 -10.52 -37.98
C ILE A 289 -28.74 -9.77 -36.89
N PRO A 290 -29.11 -8.51 -36.50
CA PRO A 290 -28.36 -7.78 -35.46
C PRO A 290 -28.43 -8.47 -34.09
N THR A 291 -29.56 -9.11 -33.77
CA THR A 291 -29.68 -9.86 -32.50
C THR A 291 -28.78 -11.09 -32.50
N CYS A 292 -28.69 -11.82 -33.58
CA CYS A 292 -27.77 -12.96 -33.69
C CYS A 292 -26.30 -12.51 -33.55
N ILE A 293 -25.93 -11.41 -34.19
CA ILE A 293 -24.57 -10.84 -34.05
C ILE A 293 -24.29 -10.54 -32.58
N LEU A 294 -25.18 -9.84 -31.87
CA LEU A 294 -25.02 -9.49 -30.45
C LEU A 294 -24.90 -10.76 -29.58
N LEU A 295 -25.74 -11.76 -29.79
CA LEU A 295 -25.68 -13.01 -29.02
C LEU A 295 -24.36 -13.75 -29.24
N ILE A 296 -23.86 -13.83 -30.49
CA ILE A 296 -22.57 -14.46 -30.80
C ILE A 296 -21.43 -13.73 -30.08
N VAL A 297 -21.41 -12.39 -30.09
CA VAL A 297 -20.42 -11.58 -29.41
C VAL A 297 -20.44 -11.86 -27.90
N CYS A 298 -21.63 -11.86 -27.29
CA CYS A 298 -21.77 -12.15 -25.85
C CYS A 298 -21.31 -13.57 -25.52
N LEU A 299 -21.62 -14.57 -26.32
CA LEU A 299 -21.18 -15.96 -26.12
C LEU A 299 -19.66 -16.09 -26.21
N ILE A 300 -19.02 -15.47 -27.21
CA ILE A 300 -17.56 -15.48 -27.33
C ILE A 300 -16.92 -14.78 -26.12
N ALA A 301 -17.45 -13.62 -25.67
CA ALA A 301 -16.97 -12.92 -24.50
C ALA A 301 -17.07 -13.77 -23.23
N VAL A 302 -18.19 -14.48 -23.02
CA VAL A 302 -18.39 -15.43 -21.91
C VAL A 302 -17.36 -16.55 -21.95
N VAL A 303 -17.08 -17.13 -23.11
CA VAL A 303 -16.07 -18.19 -23.27
C VAL A 303 -14.68 -17.68 -22.81
N PHE A 304 -14.24 -16.51 -23.29
CA PHE A 304 -12.94 -15.97 -22.91
C PHE A 304 -12.88 -15.53 -21.44
N ALA A 305 -13.95 -15.00 -20.90
CA ALA A 305 -14.03 -14.68 -19.47
C ALA A 305 -13.91 -15.97 -18.62
N THR A 306 -14.61 -17.03 -18.98
CA THR A 306 -14.51 -18.34 -18.31
C THR A 306 -13.11 -18.95 -18.44
N LEU A 307 -12.47 -18.86 -19.62
CA LEU A 307 -11.09 -19.32 -19.81
C LEU A 307 -10.07 -18.55 -18.96
N SER A 308 -10.36 -17.27 -18.66
CA SER A 308 -9.53 -16.45 -17.77
C SER A 308 -9.61 -16.91 -16.32
N THR A 309 -10.77 -17.35 -15.84
CA THR A 309 -10.99 -17.78 -14.44
C THR A 309 -10.77 -19.27 -14.22
N ARG A 310 -10.73 -20.07 -15.29
CA ARG A 310 -10.61 -21.53 -15.19
C ARG A 310 -9.33 -21.92 -14.45
N PRO A 311 -9.43 -22.72 -13.35
CA PRO A 311 -8.27 -23.22 -12.64
C PRO A 311 -7.37 -24.05 -13.54
N LYS A 312 -6.07 -23.75 -13.54
CA LYS A 312 -5.05 -24.58 -14.19
C LYS A 312 -4.24 -25.26 -13.11
N VAL A 313 -4.49 -26.54 -12.94
CA VAL A 313 -3.67 -27.41 -12.11
C VAL A 313 -2.67 -28.07 -13.05
N THR A 314 -1.40 -27.66 -12.98
CA THR A 314 -0.31 -28.41 -13.62
C THR A 314 -0.01 -29.60 -12.73
N GLU A 315 -0.25 -30.80 -13.21
CA GLU A 315 0.08 -32.04 -12.49
C GLU A 315 1.57 -32.34 -12.70
N GLY A 316 2.37 -32.11 -11.65
CA GLY A 316 3.74 -32.61 -11.56
C GLY A 316 3.75 -33.89 -10.71
N LYS A 317 4.16 -35.00 -11.29
CA LYS A 317 4.51 -36.21 -10.51
C LYS A 317 5.99 -36.14 -10.21
N PHE A 318 6.35 -35.90 -8.95
CA PHE A 318 7.75 -35.91 -8.52
C PHE A 318 8.04 -37.15 -7.68
N THR A 319 9.17 -37.77 -7.99
CA THR A 319 9.73 -38.91 -7.25
C THR A 319 10.71 -38.44 -6.18
N ARG A 320 11.05 -39.28 -5.23
CA ARG A 320 12.11 -38.98 -4.25
C ARG A 320 13.43 -38.62 -4.94
N GLU A 321 13.76 -39.25 -6.06
CA GLU A 321 14.95 -38.96 -6.84
C GLU A 321 14.94 -37.55 -7.44
N ASP A 322 13.79 -37.03 -7.82
CA ASP A 322 13.64 -35.64 -8.30
C ASP A 322 13.86 -34.62 -7.18
N ILE A 323 13.46 -34.96 -5.96
CA ILE A 323 13.69 -34.13 -4.77
C ILE A 323 15.16 -34.11 -4.41
N GLU A 324 15.82 -35.27 -4.37
CA GLU A 324 17.26 -35.40 -4.11
C GLU A 324 18.12 -34.67 -5.15
N LYS A 325 17.70 -34.70 -6.42
CA LYS A 325 18.33 -33.93 -7.51
C LYS A 325 17.95 -32.46 -7.55
N LYS A 326 17.21 -31.96 -6.56
CA LYS A 326 16.72 -30.54 -6.44
C LYS A 326 15.95 -30.06 -7.67
N ARG A 327 15.27 -30.95 -8.37
CA ARG A 327 14.50 -30.67 -9.58
C ARG A 327 13.00 -30.42 -9.32
N SER A 328 12.51 -30.81 -8.14
CA SER A 328 11.12 -30.65 -7.76
C SER A 328 10.83 -29.23 -7.22
N ASN A 329 9.62 -28.75 -7.48
CA ASN A 329 9.07 -27.55 -6.82
C ASN A 329 7.93 -28.00 -5.88
N LEU A 330 8.24 -28.18 -4.60
CA LEU A 330 7.29 -28.60 -3.58
C LEU A 330 6.45 -27.44 -3.00
N LEU A 331 6.68 -26.20 -3.44
CA LEU A 331 5.90 -25.04 -2.98
C LEU A 331 4.61 -24.87 -3.76
N PHE A 332 4.56 -25.37 -5.01
CA PHE A 332 3.38 -25.29 -5.84
C PHE A 332 2.42 -26.44 -5.52
N PHE A 333 1.17 -26.11 -5.12
CA PHE A 333 0.20 -27.11 -4.65
C PHE A 333 -0.08 -28.21 -5.67
N GLY A 334 -0.10 -27.91 -6.97
CA GLY A 334 -0.31 -28.87 -8.05
C GLY A 334 0.76 -29.99 -8.11
N ASN A 335 1.88 -29.80 -7.44
CA ASN A 335 2.96 -30.77 -7.42
C ASN A 335 2.88 -31.73 -6.24
N TYR A 336 2.31 -31.31 -5.11
CA TYR A 336 2.31 -32.11 -3.89
C TYR A 336 0.93 -32.66 -3.48
N TYR A 337 -0.16 -32.17 -4.04
CA TYR A 337 -1.51 -32.58 -3.60
C TYR A 337 -1.78 -34.09 -3.76
N ASN A 338 -1.06 -34.76 -4.67
CA ASN A 338 -1.13 -36.21 -4.88
C ASN A 338 0.00 -36.99 -4.19
N MET A 339 0.88 -36.31 -3.42
CA MET A 339 1.99 -36.98 -2.72
C MET A 339 1.52 -37.57 -1.39
N GLU A 340 2.15 -38.65 -0.96
CA GLU A 340 1.99 -39.12 0.42
C GLU A 340 2.59 -38.12 1.41
N ILE A 341 1.91 -37.90 2.53
CA ILE A 341 2.35 -36.94 3.56
C ILE A 341 3.80 -37.20 4.03
N LYS A 342 4.23 -38.44 4.07
CA LYS A 342 5.59 -38.83 4.47
C LYS A 342 6.64 -38.31 3.48
N ASP A 343 6.37 -38.42 2.18
CA ASP A 343 7.27 -37.96 1.12
C ASP A 343 7.30 -36.46 1.00
N PHE A 344 6.13 -35.83 1.15
CA PHE A 344 6.04 -34.37 1.20
C PHE A 344 6.81 -33.81 2.39
N HIS A 345 6.58 -34.36 3.60
CA HIS A 345 7.27 -33.89 4.81
C HIS A 345 8.80 -34.05 4.68
N TRP A 346 9.25 -35.21 4.22
CA TRP A 346 10.67 -35.45 3.99
C TRP A 346 11.26 -34.45 2.98
N GLY A 347 10.62 -34.28 1.84
CA GLY A 347 11.08 -33.34 0.80
C GLY A 347 11.10 -31.88 1.28
N MET A 348 10.13 -31.45 2.08
CA MET A 348 10.12 -30.12 2.70
C MET A 348 11.28 -29.94 3.67
N MET A 349 11.60 -30.95 4.47
CA MET A 349 12.73 -30.90 5.40
C MET A 349 14.08 -30.86 4.68
N GLU A 350 14.25 -31.62 3.58
CA GLU A 350 15.42 -31.51 2.73
C GLU A 350 15.57 -30.12 2.08
N MET A 351 14.48 -29.55 1.61
CA MET A 351 14.49 -28.20 1.03
C MET A 351 14.83 -27.11 2.05
N ILE A 352 14.33 -27.22 3.29
CA ILE A 352 14.60 -26.23 4.36
C ILE A 352 16.05 -26.27 4.81
N LYS A 353 16.71 -27.45 4.80
CA LYS A 353 18.11 -27.59 5.16
C LYS A 353 19.08 -26.97 4.14
N ASP A 354 18.64 -26.82 2.91
CA ASP A 354 19.47 -26.33 1.79
C ASP A 354 18.88 -25.01 1.26
N SER A 355 19.54 -23.91 1.60
CA SER A 355 19.10 -22.56 1.22
C SER A 355 19.04 -22.36 -0.30
N ASP A 356 19.95 -22.96 -1.07
CA ASP A 356 19.98 -22.83 -2.52
C ASP A 356 18.80 -23.57 -3.16
N PHE A 357 18.46 -24.74 -2.63
CA PHE A 357 17.29 -25.48 -3.06
C PHE A 357 16.00 -24.75 -2.70
N LEU A 358 15.90 -24.18 -1.50
CA LEU A 358 14.76 -23.38 -1.05
C LEU A 358 14.55 -22.17 -1.97
N TYR A 359 15.57 -21.33 -2.16
CA TYR A 359 15.45 -20.12 -2.98
C TYR A 359 15.21 -20.42 -4.46
N SER A 360 15.85 -21.49 -4.98
CA SER A 360 15.59 -21.95 -6.35
C SER A 360 14.14 -22.39 -6.54
N SER A 361 13.57 -23.11 -5.56
CA SER A 361 12.17 -23.54 -5.57
C SER A 361 11.21 -22.35 -5.50
N MET A 362 11.47 -21.38 -4.61
CA MET A 362 10.70 -20.15 -4.52
C MET A 362 10.73 -19.34 -5.82
N THR A 363 11.89 -19.23 -6.45
CA THR A 363 12.04 -18.53 -7.75
C THR A 363 11.25 -19.21 -8.85
N ARG A 364 11.28 -20.55 -8.92
CA ARG A 364 10.51 -21.33 -9.89
C ARG A 364 9.01 -21.15 -9.66
N ASP A 365 8.58 -21.17 -8.41
CA ASP A 365 7.16 -20.97 -8.08
C ASP A 365 6.65 -19.60 -8.56
N LEU A 366 7.36 -18.52 -8.24
CA LEU A 366 7.04 -17.18 -8.74
C LEU A 366 7.00 -17.08 -10.26
N TYR A 367 7.93 -17.75 -10.95
CA TYR A 367 7.95 -17.79 -12.41
C TYR A 367 6.69 -18.46 -12.98
N PHE A 368 6.28 -19.60 -12.44
CA PHE A 368 5.06 -20.28 -12.89
C PHE A 368 3.80 -19.52 -12.55
N LEU A 369 3.72 -18.91 -11.35
CA LEU A 369 2.63 -17.99 -11.01
C LEU A 369 2.54 -16.83 -11.99
N GLY A 370 3.68 -16.25 -12.38
CA GLY A 370 3.75 -15.21 -13.41
C GLY A 370 3.22 -15.66 -14.77
N LYS A 371 3.55 -16.87 -15.21
CA LYS A 371 3.01 -17.46 -16.46
C LYS A 371 1.49 -17.65 -16.41
N VAL A 372 0.98 -18.17 -15.30
CA VAL A 372 -0.47 -18.34 -15.12
C VAL A 372 -1.17 -16.99 -15.14
N LEU A 373 -0.63 -16.00 -14.45
CA LEU A 373 -1.15 -14.64 -14.41
C LEU A 373 -1.17 -14.00 -15.81
N ALA A 374 -0.07 -14.08 -16.56
CA ALA A 374 0.02 -13.56 -17.92
C ALA A 374 -1.04 -14.18 -18.84
N GLN A 375 -1.33 -15.47 -18.69
CA GLN A 375 -2.35 -16.16 -19.47
C GLN A 375 -3.77 -15.70 -19.09
N LYS A 376 -4.07 -15.49 -17.79
CA LYS A 376 -5.34 -14.92 -17.35
C LYS A 376 -5.57 -13.55 -17.99
N TYR A 377 -4.59 -12.66 -17.90
CA TYR A 377 -4.68 -11.32 -18.50
C TYR A 377 -4.82 -11.35 -20.01
N LYS A 378 -4.17 -12.30 -20.70
CA LYS A 378 -4.34 -12.50 -22.15
C LYS A 378 -5.78 -12.81 -22.52
N TYR A 379 -6.40 -13.79 -21.86
CA TYR A 379 -7.81 -14.14 -22.13
C TYR A 379 -8.75 -13.00 -21.76
N LEU A 380 -8.49 -12.33 -20.66
CA LEU A 380 -9.27 -11.17 -20.24
C LEU A 380 -9.20 -10.03 -21.27
N SER A 381 -8.01 -9.73 -21.80
CA SER A 381 -7.82 -8.73 -22.86
C SER A 381 -8.60 -9.08 -24.13
N ILE A 382 -8.58 -10.35 -24.55
CA ILE A 382 -9.37 -10.80 -25.69
C ILE A 382 -10.87 -10.65 -25.41
N CYS A 383 -11.33 -11.04 -24.21
CA CYS A 383 -12.72 -10.88 -23.79
C CYS A 383 -13.20 -9.43 -23.92
N TYR A 384 -12.44 -8.48 -23.37
CA TYR A 384 -12.76 -7.04 -23.45
C TYR A 384 -12.76 -6.54 -24.89
N SER A 385 -11.77 -6.94 -25.70
CA SER A 385 -11.68 -6.53 -27.11
C SER A 385 -12.85 -7.03 -27.92
N VAL A 386 -13.20 -8.32 -27.79
CA VAL A 386 -14.35 -8.93 -28.47
C VAL A 386 -15.65 -8.24 -28.08
N PHE A 387 -15.84 -8.01 -26.77
CA PHE A 387 -17.05 -7.35 -26.28
C PHE A 387 -17.14 -5.90 -26.80
N MET A 388 -16.07 -5.12 -26.70
CA MET A 388 -16.04 -3.72 -27.12
C MET A 388 -16.32 -3.58 -28.64
N TYR A 389 -15.53 -4.26 -29.48
CA TYR A 389 -15.72 -4.16 -30.93
C TYR A 389 -16.98 -4.82 -31.38
N GLY A 390 -17.37 -5.96 -30.81
CA GLY A 390 -18.60 -6.66 -31.13
C GLY A 390 -19.85 -5.87 -30.78
N LEU A 391 -19.84 -5.13 -29.66
CA LEU A 391 -20.93 -4.24 -29.26
C LEU A 391 -21.09 -3.10 -30.29
N ILE A 392 -20.00 -2.49 -30.74
CA ILE A 392 -20.02 -1.43 -31.76
C ILE A 392 -20.64 -1.96 -33.05
N VAL A 393 -20.17 -3.12 -33.52
CA VAL A 393 -20.73 -3.76 -34.74
C VAL A 393 -22.21 -4.09 -34.60
N SER A 394 -22.61 -4.60 -33.42
CA SER A 394 -24.01 -4.91 -33.14
C SER A 394 -24.91 -3.68 -33.18
N VAL A 395 -24.46 -2.56 -32.55
CA VAL A 395 -25.23 -1.31 -32.57
C VAL A 395 -25.38 -0.76 -33.99
N ILE A 396 -24.30 -0.77 -34.78
CA ILE A 396 -24.38 -0.38 -36.21
C ILE A 396 -25.33 -1.26 -36.98
N ALA A 397 -25.30 -2.58 -36.78
CA ALA A 397 -26.21 -3.52 -37.45
C ALA A 397 -27.68 -3.23 -37.06
N PHE A 398 -27.98 -2.94 -35.79
CA PHE A 398 -29.32 -2.51 -35.36
C PHE A 398 -29.74 -1.21 -36.04
N ALA A 399 -28.85 -0.21 -36.11
CA ALA A 399 -29.15 1.05 -36.76
C ALA A 399 -29.47 0.86 -38.25
N ILE A 400 -28.64 0.10 -38.98
CA ILE A 400 -28.89 -0.19 -40.42
C ILE A 400 -30.21 -0.94 -40.61
N SER A 401 -30.49 -1.96 -39.79
CA SER A 401 -31.72 -2.73 -39.87
C SER A 401 -32.99 -1.95 -39.53
N PHE A 402 -32.88 -0.86 -38.78
CA PHE A 402 -34.01 -0.02 -38.43
C PHE A 402 -34.38 0.98 -39.54
N PHE A 403 -33.37 1.39 -40.37
CA PHE A 403 -33.58 2.35 -41.45
C PHE A 403 -33.85 1.68 -42.82
N ASN A 404 -33.72 0.38 -42.91
CA ASN A 404 -34.12 -0.42 -44.08
C ASN A 404 -35.47 -1.12 -43.85
#